data_c6d0abc8537a1a8767f82e0200c08b09
#
_entry.id   c6d0abc8537a1a8767f82e0200c08b09
#
_cell.length_a   1.000
_cell.length_b   1.000
_cell.length_c   1.000
_cell.angle_alpha   90.00
_cell.angle_beta   90.00
_cell.angle_gamma   90.00
#
_symmetry.space_group_name_H-M   'P 1'
#
loop_
_entity.id
_entity.type
_entity.pdbx_description
1 polymer ?
#
loop_
_entity_poly.entity_id
_entity_poly.type
_entity_poly.pdbx_seq_one_letter_code
_entity_poly.pdbx_strand_id
1 'polypeptide(L)'
;DGWPSLMWVLAEVRGNGGTGRPMWYQLVLGAADEDPVELPPVSRLGSMPTARGRAWLFDALADEELALEFCRVVDPDGTYASVRAMGGTHANTSLVIDESWVLKVYRRVADGPNPDVEVTEALGGVGYGYVSVPVHVWRKGKADLAVMRRMERSRGEGRELALDSLREVFNLRRPPRD
;
A
#
# COMPACT_ATOMS: atom_id res chain seq x y z
N ASP A 1 15.16 -8.62 -19.51
CA ASP A 1 15.59 -9.83 -18.79
C ASP A 1 16.80 -9.52 -17.85
N GLY A 2 16.65 -8.58 -16.95
CA GLY A 2 17.65 -8.16 -15.96
C GLY A 2 17.18 -8.39 -14.52
N TRP A 3 18.11 -8.28 -13.59
CA TRP A 3 17.88 -8.16 -12.17
C TRP A 3 18.04 -6.70 -11.76
N PRO A 4 17.31 -6.20 -10.74
CA PRO A 4 16.16 -6.87 -10.11
C PRO A 4 14.94 -6.96 -11.05
N SER A 5 14.03 -7.90 -10.79
CA SER A 5 12.80 -8.05 -11.56
C SER A 5 11.57 -7.85 -10.70
N LEU A 6 10.56 -7.18 -11.27
CA LEU A 6 9.26 -6.92 -10.66
C LEU A 6 8.26 -7.98 -11.09
N MET A 7 7.50 -8.52 -10.14
CA MET A 7 6.42 -9.45 -10.38
C MET A 7 5.19 -9.06 -9.56
N TRP A 8 4.05 -8.91 -10.23
CA TRP A 8 2.76 -8.73 -9.57
C TRP A 8 1.97 -10.04 -9.54
N VAL A 9 1.48 -10.42 -8.35
CA VAL A 9 0.77 -11.68 -8.12
C VAL A 9 -0.51 -11.41 -7.34
N LEU A 10 -1.60 -12.03 -7.77
CA LEU A 10 -2.84 -12.09 -7.02
C LEU A 10 -3.02 -13.53 -6.53
N ALA A 11 -2.87 -13.75 -5.23
CA ALA A 11 -2.92 -15.04 -4.59
C ALA A 11 -4.27 -15.29 -3.92
N GLU A 12 -4.90 -16.41 -4.24
CA GLU A 12 -6.08 -16.89 -3.53
C GLU A 12 -5.67 -17.72 -2.32
N VAL A 13 -6.15 -17.33 -1.14
CA VAL A 13 -5.91 -18.04 0.12
C VAL A 13 -7.23 -18.58 0.65
N ARG A 14 -7.28 -19.89 0.88
CA ARG A 14 -8.42 -20.58 1.50
C ARG A 14 -8.05 -21.01 2.91
N GLY A 15 -8.96 -20.85 3.86
CA GLY A 15 -8.75 -21.33 5.23
C GLY A 15 -8.59 -22.84 5.31
N ASN A 16 -8.05 -23.33 6.43
CA ASN A 16 -7.85 -24.76 6.67
C ASN A 16 -9.16 -25.54 6.48
N GLY A 17 -9.13 -26.56 5.60
CA GLY A 17 -10.29 -27.39 5.27
C GLY A 17 -11.10 -26.94 4.04
N GLY A 18 -10.72 -25.86 3.37
CA GLY A 18 -11.33 -25.46 2.08
C GLY A 18 -12.77 -24.94 2.14
N THR A 19 -13.36 -24.78 3.34
CA THR A 19 -14.76 -24.42 3.54
C THR A 19 -15.03 -22.93 3.74
N GLY A 20 -13.98 -22.09 3.84
CA GLY A 20 -14.10 -20.64 3.98
C GLY A 20 -14.25 -19.94 2.64
N ARG A 21 -14.79 -18.69 2.66
CA ARG A 21 -14.71 -17.82 1.49
C ARG A 21 -13.23 -17.57 1.14
N PRO A 22 -12.84 -17.66 -0.13
CA PRO A 22 -11.47 -17.35 -0.54
C PRO A 22 -11.14 -15.90 -0.21
N MET A 23 -9.94 -15.66 0.25
CA MET A 23 -9.37 -14.33 0.43
C MET A 23 -8.30 -14.09 -0.62
N TRP A 24 -8.35 -12.95 -1.26
CA TRP A 24 -7.36 -12.59 -2.27
C TRP A 24 -6.33 -11.64 -1.68
N TYR A 25 -5.07 -11.94 -1.92
CA TYR A 25 -3.94 -11.11 -1.51
C TYR A 25 -3.15 -10.66 -2.73
N GLN A 26 -2.85 -9.37 -2.76
CA GLN A 26 -1.98 -8.77 -3.75
C GLN A 26 -0.55 -8.72 -3.23
N LEU A 27 0.34 -9.34 -3.97
CA LEU A 27 1.78 -9.38 -3.71
C LEU A 27 2.50 -8.66 -4.85
N VAL A 28 3.36 -7.72 -4.49
CA VAL A 28 4.26 -7.03 -5.41
C VAL A 28 5.66 -7.49 -5.03
N LEU A 29 6.20 -8.43 -5.79
CA LEU A 29 7.42 -9.13 -5.46
C LEU A 29 8.59 -8.60 -6.28
N GLY A 30 9.69 -8.36 -5.62
CA GLY A 30 11.00 -8.19 -6.22
C GLY A 30 11.78 -9.50 -6.18
N ALA A 31 12.60 -9.72 -7.19
CA ALA A 31 13.56 -10.81 -7.19
C ALA A 31 14.94 -10.30 -7.62
N ALA A 32 16.00 -10.74 -6.95
CA ALA A 32 17.39 -10.38 -7.23
C ALA A 32 18.28 -11.62 -7.16
N ASP A 33 19.46 -11.56 -7.79
CA ASP A 33 20.48 -12.62 -7.73
C ASP A 33 21.37 -12.50 -6.49
N GLU A 34 21.41 -11.33 -5.85
CA GLU A 34 22.11 -11.07 -4.58
C GLU A 34 21.11 -10.85 -3.44
N ASP A 35 21.55 -11.10 -2.19
CA ASP A 35 20.75 -10.84 -1.00
C ASP A 35 20.57 -9.33 -0.81
N PRO A 36 19.33 -8.80 -0.85
CA PRO A 36 19.06 -7.37 -0.70
C PRO A 36 19.20 -6.92 0.77
N VAL A 37 20.40 -7.01 1.32
CA VAL A 37 20.71 -6.73 2.73
C VAL A 37 20.43 -5.29 3.15
N GLU A 38 20.40 -4.36 2.21
CA GLU A 38 20.06 -2.95 2.41
C GLU A 38 18.57 -2.72 2.67
N LEU A 39 17.71 -3.65 2.22
CA LEU A 39 16.27 -3.56 2.47
C LEU A 39 15.91 -3.92 3.92
N PRO A 40 14.84 -3.34 4.48
CA PRO A 40 14.37 -3.68 5.81
C PRO A 40 14.17 -5.20 5.97
N PRO A 41 14.59 -5.83 7.07
CA PRO A 41 14.46 -7.27 7.27
C PRO A 41 13.02 -7.79 7.09
N VAL A 42 12.02 -6.98 7.42
CA VAL A 42 10.59 -7.34 7.30
C VAL A 42 10.13 -7.45 5.84
N SER A 43 10.81 -6.81 4.89
CA SER A 43 10.51 -6.89 3.47
C SER A 43 11.21 -8.04 2.76
N ARG A 44 12.21 -8.67 3.37
CA ARG A 44 12.95 -9.81 2.81
C ARG A 44 12.19 -11.10 3.07
N LEU A 45 11.77 -11.78 2.01
CA LEU A 45 10.93 -12.98 2.09
C LEU A 45 11.75 -14.28 2.13
N GLY A 46 12.98 -14.24 1.62
CA GLY A 46 13.88 -15.39 1.57
C GLY A 46 14.42 -15.64 0.18
N SER A 47 14.96 -16.84 -0.03
CA SER A 47 15.53 -17.21 -1.33
C SER A 47 15.03 -18.54 -1.83
N MET A 48 15.02 -18.70 -3.16
CA MET A 48 14.61 -19.93 -3.82
C MET A 48 15.60 -20.33 -4.93
N PRO A 49 15.76 -21.64 -5.22
CA PRO A 49 16.52 -22.08 -6.38
C PRO A 49 15.75 -21.79 -7.67
N THR A 50 16.48 -21.36 -8.69
CA THR A 50 15.94 -21.16 -10.05
C THR A 50 16.85 -21.86 -11.08
N ALA A 51 16.43 -21.94 -12.31
CA ALA A 51 17.24 -22.49 -13.39
C ALA A 51 18.53 -21.70 -13.66
N ARG A 52 18.61 -20.44 -13.19
CA ARG A 52 19.77 -19.53 -13.33
C ARG A 52 20.62 -19.39 -12.07
N GLY A 53 20.33 -20.17 -11.01
CA GLY A 53 20.97 -20.05 -9.70
C GLY A 53 19.96 -19.77 -8.60
N ARG A 54 20.40 -19.06 -7.56
CA ARG A 54 19.55 -18.64 -6.44
C ARG A 54 18.93 -17.27 -6.72
N ALA A 55 17.64 -17.12 -6.46
CA ALA A 55 16.97 -15.84 -6.46
C ALA A 55 16.53 -15.47 -5.05
N TRP A 56 16.73 -14.23 -4.66
CA TRP A 56 16.25 -13.64 -3.41
C TRP A 56 14.95 -12.91 -3.67
N LEU A 57 13.95 -13.20 -2.84
CA LEU A 57 12.60 -12.62 -2.95
C LEU A 57 12.37 -11.60 -1.85
N PHE A 58 11.75 -10.50 -2.20
CA PHE A 58 11.43 -9.42 -1.28
C PHE A 58 10.15 -8.67 -1.71
N ASP A 59 9.61 -7.83 -0.83
CA ASP A 59 8.54 -6.92 -1.17
C ASP A 59 9.09 -5.79 -2.04
N ALA A 60 8.74 -5.77 -3.32
CA ALA A 60 9.22 -4.78 -4.28
C ALA A 60 8.91 -3.34 -3.91
N LEU A 61 7.86 -3.11 -3.09
CA LEU A 61 7.51 -1.75 -2.66
C LEU A 61 8.43 -1.20 -1.56
N ALA A 62 9.38 -2.00 -1.08
CA ALA A 62 10.44 -1.56 -0.19
C ALA A 62 11.70 -1.11 -0.93
N ASP A 63 11.81 -1.42 -2.22
CA ASP A 63 12.88 -0.99 -3.11
C ASP A 63 12.39 0.21 -3.94
N GLU A 64 13.18 1.28 -3.98
CA GLU A 64 12.77 2.54 -4.62
C GLU A 64 12.60 2.40 -6.14
N GLU A 65 13.51 1.69 -6.81
CA GLU A 65 13.47 1.50 -8.26
C GLU A 65 12.27 0.65 -8.69
N LEU A 66 12.07 -0.49 -8.01
CA LEU A 66 10.93 -1.38 -8.30
C LEU A 66 9.59 -0.77 -7.89
N ALA A 67 9.55 0.00 -6.80
CA ALA A 67 8.35 0.74 -6.41
C ALA A 67 8.00 1.82 -7.44
N LEU A 68 9.01 2.51 -8.00
CA LEU A 68 8.80 3.48 -9.07
C LEU A 68 8.32 2.80 -10.37
N GLU A 69 8.88 1.64 -10.70
CA GLU A 69 8.41 0.82 -11.83
C GLU A 69 6.96 0.37 -11.61
N PHE A 70 6.61 -0.05 -10.39
CA PHE A 70 5.24 -0.41 -10.04
C PHE A 70 4.27 0.78 -10.17
N CYS A 71 4.69 2.00 -9.81
CA CYS A 71 3.87 3.20 -10.03
C CYS A 71 3.52 3.38 -11.51
N ARG A 72 4.45 3.11 -12.43
CA ARG A 72 4.20 3.16 -13.89
C ARG A 72 3.27 2.04 -14.37
N VAL A 73 3.24 0.88 -13.70
CA VAL A 73 2.24 -0.18 -13.98
C VAL A 73 0.85 0.26 -13.55
N VAL A 74 0.75 0.96 -12.41
CA VAL A 74 -0.53 1.45 -11.89
C VAL A 74 -1.07 2.61 -12.73
N ASP A 75 -0.22 3.55 -13.09
CA ASP A 75 -0.54 4.73 -13.89
C ASP A 75 0.48 4.89 -15.03
N PRO A 76 0.23 4.26 -16.20
CA PRO A 76 1.15 4.24 -17.32
C PRO A 76 1.41 5.62 -17.97
N ASP A 77 0.48 6.54 -17.80
CA ASP A 77 0.60 7.90 -18.35
C ASP A 77 1.34 8.86 -17.38
N GLY A 78 1.55 8.42 -16.15
CA GLY A 78 2.24 9.18 -15.11
C GLY A 78 3.75 9.24 -15.34
N THR A 79 4.34 10.40 -15.02
CA THR A 79 5.79 10.57 -15.00
C THR A 79 6.24 10.88 -13.59
N TYR A 80 6.98 9.94 -12.98
CA TYR A 80 7.39 9.99 -11.58
C TYR A 80 8.91 9.93 -11.48
N ALA A 81 9.48 10.76 -10.62
CA ALA A 81 10.92 10.88 -10.43
C ALA A 81 11.42 10.21 -9.15
N SER A 82 10.59 10.16 -8.09
CA SER A 82 10.95 9.58 -6.81
C SER A 82 9.77 8.89 -6.14
N VAL A 83 10.06 7.87 -5.34
CA VAL A 83 9.08 7.20 -4.53
C VAL A 83 9.73 6.75 -3.22
N ARG A 84 8.99 6.82 -2.13
CA ARG A 84 9.40 6.26 -0.85
C ARG A 84 8.25 5.59 -0.13
N ALA A 85 8.53 4.56 0.63
CA ALA A 85 7.54 3.94 1.47
C ALA A 85 7.11 4.88 2.61
N MET A 86 5.81 4.95 2.88
CA MET A 86 5.28 5.60 4.06
C MET A 86 5.33 4.59 5.21
N GLY A 87 6.03 4.94 6.30
CA GLY A 87 6.12 4.06 7.47
C GLY A 87 4.75 3.76 8.08
N GLY A 88 4.65 2.62 8.76
CA GLY A 88 3.45 2.19 9.48
C GLY A 88 3.22 0.68 9.38
N THR A 89 2.50 0.11 10.36
CA THR A 89 2.07 -1.29 10.37
C THR A 89 0.62 -1.37 9.92
N HIS A 90 0.39 -1.43 8.62
CA HIS A 90 -0.98 -1.41 8.08
C HIS A 90 -1.22 -2.61 7.14
N ALA A 91 -2.48 -2.98 7.02
CA ALA A 91 -2.94 -3.99 6.06
C ALA A 91 -2.74 -3.59 4.58
N ASN A 92 -2.26 -2.37 4.34
CA ASN A 92 -1.98 -1.78 3.03
C ASN A 92 -0.56 -1.22 3.02
N THR A 93 0.03 -1.08 1.85
CA THR A 93 1.28 -0.34 1.67
C THR A 93 0.97 1.01 1.05
N SER A 94 1.49 2.08 1.64
CA SER A 94 1.39 3.44 1.10
C SER A 94 2.76 3.91 0.64
N LEU A 95 2.80 4.49 -0.55
CA LEU A 95 3.98 5.09 -1.15
C LEU A 95 3.74 6.59 -1.32
N VAL A 96 4.73 7.40 -1.01
CA VAL A 96 4.75 8.83 -1.34
C VAL A 96 5.53 8.99 -2.64
N ILE A 97 4.94 9.65 -3.62
CA ILE A 97 5.50 9.85 -4.95
C ILE A 97 5.68 11.36 -5.14
N ASP A 98 6.92 11.77 -5.46
CA ASP A 98 7.32 13.16 -5.72
C ASP A 98 6.84 14.16 -4.65
N GLU A 99 6.73 13.71 -3.39
CA GLU A 99 6.19 14.49 -2.26
C GLU A 99 4.83 15.19 -2.58
N SER A 100 4.13 14.70 -3.60
CA SER A 100 2.91 15.28 -4.14
C SER A 100 1.73 14.31 -4.18
N TRP A 101 2.01 13.02 -4.23
CA TRP A 101 1.00 11.98 -4.36
C TRP A 101 1.20 10.89 -3.33
N VAL A 102 0.10 10.24 -2.94
CA VAL A 102 0.10 9.02 -2.14
C VAL A 102 -0.55 7.91 -2.94
N LEU A 103 0.20 6.85 -3.22
CA LEU A 103 -0.32 5.60 -3.77
C LEU A 103 -0.54 4.60 -2.64
N LYS A 104 -1.78 4.23 -2.40
CA LYS A 104 -2.16 3.20 -1.43
C LYS A 104 -2.45 1.89 -2.15
N VAL A 105 -1.65 0.87 -1.88
CA VAL A 105 -1.76 -0.47 -2.47
C VAL A 105 -2.47 -1.40 -1.48
N TYR A 106 -3.60 -1.96 -1.89
CA TYR A 106 -4.41 -2.85 -1.06
C TYR A 106 -3.84 -4.26 -1.07
N ARG A 107 -3.23 -4.69 0.05
CA ARG A 107 -2.65 -6.04 0.15
C ARG A 107 -3.70 -7.13 0.21
N ARG A 108 -4.85 -6.85 0.81
CA ARG A 108 -6.03 -7.72 0.80
C ARG A 108 -7.06 -7.14 -0.15
N VAL A 109 -7.44 -7.92 -1.14
CA VAL A 109 -8.35 -7.50 -2.22
C VAL A 109 -9.73 -8.12 -1.99
N ALA A 110 -10.76 -7.28 -1.97
CA ALA A 110 -12.16 -7.72 -1.92
C ALA A 110 -12.71 -7.92 -3.32
N ASP A 111 -13.74 -8.76 -3.44
CA ASP A 111 -14.53 -8.87 -4.67
C ASP A 111 -15.52 -7.71 -4.72
N GLY A 112 -15.14 -6.64 -5.41
CA GLY A 112 -15.92 -5.41 -5.54
C GLY A 112 -15.12 -4.16 -5.19
N PRO A 113 -15.78 -2.98 -5.21
CA PRO A 113 -15.15 -1.72 -4.86
C PRO A 113 -14.60 -1.73 -3.44
N ASN A 114 -13.47 -1.09 -3.24
CA ASN A 114 -12.94 -0.87 -1.90
C ASN A 114 -13.72 0.27 -1.22
N PRO A 115 -14.22 0.10 0.01
CA PRO A 115 -14.97 1.15 0.71
C PRO A 115 -14.23 2.49 0.82
N ASP A 116 -12.89 2.46 0.91
CA ASP A 116 -12.06 3.66 0.93
C ASP A 116 -12.16 4.45 -0.39
N VAL A 117 -12.27 3.75 -1.53
CA VAL A 117 -12.44 4.38 -2.84
C VAL A 117 -13.90 4.80 -3.03
N GLU A 118 -14.85 3.89 -2.82
CA GLU A 118 -16.27 4.12 -3.04
C GLU A 118 -16.80 5.34 -2.26
N VAL A 119 -16.49 5.41 -0.96
CA VAL A 119 -16.93 6.51 -0.10
C VAL A 119 -16.31 7.84 -0.51
N THR A 120 -15.01 7.85 -0.83
CA THR A 120 -14.33 9.10 -1.19
C THR A 120 -14.71 9.60 -2.58
N GLU A 121 -14.98 8.71 -3.54
CA GLU A 121 -15.56 9.08 -4.84
C GLU A 121 -16.97 9.65 -4.68
N ALA A 122 -17.84 9.02 -3.87
CA ALA A 122 -19.20 9.49 -3.63
C ALA A 122 -19.22 10.86 -2.94
N LEU A 123 -18.40 11.07 -1.92
CA LEU A 123 -18.31 12.35 -1.22
C LEU A 123 -17.75 13.46 -2.13
N GLY A 124 -16.73 13.14 -2.95
CA GLY A 124 -16.22 14.07 -3.95
C GLY A 124 -17.25 14.45 -5.00
N GLY A 125 -18.07 13.47 -5.43
CA GLY A 125 -19.15 13.68 -6.40
C GLY A 125 -20.25 14.66 -5.94
N VAL A 126 -20.45 14.79 -4.62
CA VAL A 126 -21.37 15.79 -4.04
C VAL A 126 -20.68 17.07 -3.59
N GLY A 127 -19.39 17.24 -3.90
CA GLY A 127 -18.62 18.45 -3.59
C GLY A 127 -18.20 18.58 -2.11
N TYR A 128 -18.11 17.47 -1.37
CA TYR A 128 -17.64 17.49 0.00
C TYR A 128 -16.12 17.75 0.04
N GLY A 129 -15.73 18.95 0.49
CA GLY A 129 -14.35 19.47 0.38
C GLY A 129 -13.34 18.93 1.42
N TYR A 130 -13.78 18.07 2.36
CA TYR A 130 -12.92 17.56 3.43
C TYR A 130 -12.49 16.10 3.20
N VAL A 131 -12.48 15.66 1.95
CA VAL A 131 -12.03 14.32 1.55
C VAL A 131 -11.01 14.43 0.42
N SER A 132 -9.95 13.64 0.49
CA SER A 132 -9.00 13.51 -0.62
C SER A 132 -9.59 12.55 -1.65
N VAL A 133 -10.10 13.11 -2.74
CA VAL A 133 -10.73 12.35 -3.83
C VAL A 133 -9.66 11.58 -4.60
N PRO A 134 -9.92 10.33 -5.00
CA PRO A 134 -9.03 9.60 -5.89
C PRO A 134 -8.77 10.34 -7.20
N VAL A 135 -7.49 10.44 -7.59
CA VAL A 135 -7.10 10.95 -8.92
C VAL A 135 -6.89 9.81 -9.90
N HIS A 136 -6.51 8.65 -9.40
CA HIS A 136 -6.38 7.42 -10.18
C HIS A 136 -6.75 6.22 -9.31
N VAL A 137 -7.45 5.23 -9.90
CA VAL A 137 -7.77 3.96 -9.23
C VAL A 137 -7.40 2.82 -10.14
N TRP A 138 -6.48 1.99 -9.70
CA TRP A 138 -6.09 0.81 -10.42
C TRP A 138 -7.03 -0.36 -10.09
N ARG A 139 -7.68 -0.89 -11.11
CA ARG A 139 -8.72 -1.92 -10.98
C ARG A 139 -8.42 -3.17 -11.79
N LYS A 140 -8.88 -4.32 -11.28
CA LYS A 140 -8.98 -5.56 -12.06
C LYS A 140 -10.41 -6.09 -11.93
N GLY A 141 -11.15 -6.02 -13.04
CA GLY A 141 -12.59 -6.28 -12.99
C GLY A 141 -13.31 -5.29 -12.09
N LYS A 142 -13.95 -5.78 -11.03
CA LYS A 142 -14.65 -4.95 -10.04
C LYS A 142 -13.81 -4.62 -8.81
N ALA A 143 -12.65 -5.24 -8.66
CA ALA A 143 -11.81 -5.09 -7.49
C ALA A 143 -10.86 -3.91 -7.62
N ASP A 144 -10.82 -3.04 -6.62
CA ASP A 144 -9.82 -1.99 -6.49
C ASP A 144 -8.52 -2.59 -5.93
N LEU A 145 -7.41 -2.37 -6.61
CA LEU A 145 -6.08 -2.88 -6.27
C LEU A 145 -5.20 -1.82 -5.64
N ALA A 146 -5.30 -0.59 -6.12
CA ALA A 146 -4.61 0.55 -5.56
C ALA A 146 -5.39 1.84 -5.85
N VAL A 147 -5.10 2.88 -5.05
CA VAL A 147 -5.67 4.21 -5.23
C VAL A 147 -4.59 5.26 -5.07
N MET A 148 -4.55 6.22 -5.99
CA MET A 148 -3.68 7.38 -5.94
C MET A 148 -4.48 8.63 -5.57
N ARG A 149 -3.92 9.43 -4.66
CA ARG A 149 -4.51 10.69 -4.19
C ARG A 149 -3.45 11.78 -4.12
N ARG A 150 -3.86 13.04 -4.10
CA ARG A 150 -2.96 14.11 -3.71
C ARG A 150 -2.49 13.91 -2.29
N MET A 151 -1.21 14.19 -2.07
CA MET A 151 -0.66 14.22 -0.72
C MET A 151 -1.18 15.46 0.00
N GLU A 152 -1.98 15.24 1.04
CA GLU A 152 -2.44 16.32 1.91
C GLU A 152 -1.36 16.63 2.95
N ARG A 153 -1.03 17.92 3.10
CA ARG A 153 -0.13 18.35 4.17
C ARG A 153 -0.85 18.22 5.50
N SER A 154 -0.51 17.22 6.25
CA SER A 154 -1.05 16.98 7.60
C SER A 154 0.01 17.27 8.65
N ARG A 155 -0.42 17.74 9.83
CA ARG A 155 0.46 17.90 11.00
C ARG A 155 0.69 16.59 11.76
N GLY A 156 0.05 15.49 11.35
CA GLY A 156 0.13 14.17 11.96
C GLY A 156 -1.07 13.30 11.60
N GLU A 157 -1.00 12.05 11.99
CA GLU A 157 -2.11 11.12 11.83
C GLU A 157 -3.21 11.42 12.85
N GLY A 158 -4.49 11.46 12.41
CA GLY A 158 -5.63 11.71 13.30
C GLY A 158 -5.72 10.72 14.46
N ARG A 159 -5.28 9.47 14.25
CA ARG A 159 -5.18 8.45 15.31
C ARG A 159 -4.17 8.85 16.40
N GLU A 160 -3.00 9.36 16.02
CA GLU A 160 -1.97 9.80 16.97
C GLU A 160 -2.47 11.01 17.78
N LEU A 161 -3.08 11.98 17.11
CA LEU A 161 -3.69 13.13 17.77
C LEU A 161 -4.78 12.71 18.78
N ALA A 162 -5.63 11.75 18.40
CA ALA A 162 -6.65 11.22 19.30
C ALA A 162 -6.04 10.47 20.49
N LEU A 163 -5.00 9.66 20.27
CA LEU A 163 -4.30 8.96 21.35
C LEU A 163 -3.59 9.92 22.29
N ASP A 164 -2.96 10.96 21.78
CA ASP A 164 -2.30 11.97 22.61
C ASP A 164 -3.31 12.78 23.42
N SER A 165 -4.44 13.15 22.84
CA SER A 165 -5.55 13.78 23.55
C SER A 165 -6.10 12.90 24.66
N LEU A 166 -6.27 11.60 24.41
CA LEU A 166 -6.68 10.64 25.44
C LEU A 166 -5.64 10.49 26.55
N ARG A 167 -4.36 10.37 26.20
CA ARG A 167 -3.28 10.33 27.20
C ARG A 167 -3.26 11.58 28.07
N GLU A 168 -3.48 12.76 27.49
CA GLU A 168 -3.57 14.01 28.25
C GLU A 168 -4.73 13.98 29.22
N VAL A 169 -5.93 13.56 28.79
CA VAL A 169 -7.11 13.40 29.67
C VAL A 169 -6.83 12.44 30.82
N PHE A 170 -6.23 11.28 30.54
CA PHE A 170 -5.89 10.30 31.58
C PHE A 170 -4.83 10.83 32.56
N ASN A 171 -3.80 11.51 32.06
CA ASN A 171 -2.72 12.05 32.88
C ASN A 171 -3.19 13.22 33.75
N LEU A 172 -4.08 14.07 33.23
CA LEU A 172 -4.62 15.21 33.97
C LEU A 172 -5.78 14.83 34.88
N ARG A 173 -6.25 13.56 34.87
CA ARG A 173 -7.43 13.11 35.64
C ARG A 173 -8.65 14.03 35.44
N ARG A 174 -8.79 14.65 34.30
CA ARG A 174 -9.93 15.51 33.98
C ARG A 174 -10.95 14.71 33.19
N PRO A 175 -12.25 14.78 33.56
CA PRO A 175 -13.28 14.18 32.72
C PRO A 175 -13.33 14.88 31.35
N PRO A 176 -13.80 14.18 30.29
CA PRO A 176 -14.05 14.82 29.00
C PRO A 176 -14.97 16.03 29.20
N ARG A 177 -14.73 17.09 28.45
CA ARG A 177 -15.65 18.23 28.40
C ARG A 177 -16.77 17.84 27.43
N ASP A 178 -18.01 18.00 27.89
CA ASP A 178 -19.21 17.85 27.07
C ASP A 178 -19.23 18.81 25.88
#